data_ac675ada5f7752c7ab2c58ec8ca80036
#
_entry.id   ac675ada5f7752c7ab2c58ec8ca80036
#
_cell.length_a   1.000
_cell.length_b   1.000
_cell.length_c   1.000
_cell.angle_alpha   90.00
_cell.angle_beta   90.00
_cell.angle_gamma   90.00
#
_symmetry.space_group_name_H-M   'P 1'
#
loop_
_entity.id
_entity.type
_entity.pdbx_description
1 polymer ?
#
loop_
_entity_poly.entity_id
_entity_poly.type
_entity_poly.pdbx_seq_one_letter_code
_entity_poly.pdbx_strand_id
1 'polypeptide(L)'
;MSNLHFPQSMPPWLQNRATGLLLHPSSLPSHQGIGTLGDEAKLFIDFPEQAGFSFWQTCPLGPTGFGDSPYQVFCSNAGNPYFIDWKPLHQIGLLNNIDLQPLQKLPSRG
;
A
#
# COMPACT_ATOMS: atom_id res chain seq x y z
N MET A 1 11.87 -31.81 -2.18
CA MET A 1 12.27 -30.47 -1.74
C MET A 1 12.47 -30.37 -0.23
N SER A 2 12.74 -31.51 0.36
CA SER A 2 12.95 -31.63 1.80
C SER A 2 14.29 -31.05 2.31
N ASN A 3 15.16 -30.59 1.40
CA ASN A 3 16.53 -30.20 1.71
C ASN A 3 16.77 -28.69 1.76
N LEU A 4 15.70 -27.89 1.83
CA LEU A 4 15.85 -26.44 1.99
C LEU A 4 16.23 -26.12 3.44
N HIS A 5 17.47 -25.70 3.59
CA HIS A 5 18.00 -25.23 4.87
C HIS A 5 17.91 -23.71 4.93
N PHE A 6 17.20 -23.19 5.94
CA PHE A 6 17.18 -21.77 6.23
C PHE A 6 18.15 -21.45 7.36
N PRO A 7 18.94 -20.36 7.28
CA PRO A 7 19.80 -19.95 8.36
C PRO A 7 19.04 -19.75 9.66
N GLN A 8 19.63 -20.13 10.80
CA GLN A 8 19.00 -19.91 12.11
C GLN A 8 18.80 -18.42 12.44
N SER A 9 19.60 -17.54 11.82
CA SER A 9 19.44 -16.09 11.95
C SER A 9 18.26 -15.52 11.19
N MET A 10 17.57 -16.33 10.39
CA MET A 10 16.40 -15.90 9.63
C MET A 10 15.21 -15.69 10.55
N PRO A 11 14.45 -14.58 10.40
CA PRO A 11 13.27 -14.34 11.21
C PRO A 11 12.28 -15.52 11.14
N PRO A 12 11.52 -15.81 12.23
CA PRO A 12 10.60 -16.94 12.25
C PRO A 12 9.60 -16.95 11.09
N TRP A 13 9.14 -15.78 10.64
CA TRP A 13 8.16 -15.67 9.55
C TRP A 13 8.75 -16.02 8.17
N LEU A 14 10.10 -16.11 8.04
CA LEU A 14 10.77 -16.54 6.83
C LEU A 14 11.24 -18.00 6.87
N GLN A 15 11.07 -18.69 8.00
CA GLN A 15 11.58 -20.05 8.18
C GLN A 15 10.73 -21.12 7.53
N ASN A 16 9.49 -20.81 7.17
CA ASN A 16 8.55 -21.71 6.53
C ASN A 16 8.17 -21.21 5.14
N ARG A 17 7.79 -22.14 4.26
CA ARG A 17 7.26 -21.75 2.95
C ARG A 17 5.95 -20.99 3.14
N ALA A 18 5.79 -19.91 2.41
CA ALA A 18 4.61 -19.09 2.44
C ALA A 18 4.33 -18.52 1.05
N THR A 19 3.09 -18.11 0.84
CA THR A 19 2.66 -17.49 -0.41
C THR A 19 2.40 -16.01 -0.17
N GLY A 20 2.89 -15.17 -1.06
CA GLY A 20 2.66 -13.73 -1.02
C GLY A 20 1.96 -13.23 -2.27
N LEU A 21 1.39 -12.06 -2.19
CA LEU A 21 0.78 -11.35 -3.30
C LEU A 21 1.53 -10.03 -3.51
N LEU A 22 1.97 -9.80 -4.75
CA LEU A 22 2.64 -8.55 -5.12
C LEU A 22 1.62 -7.58 -5.70
N LEU A 23 1.41 -6.47 -5.02
CA LEU A 23 0.58 -5.37 -5.50
C LEU A 23 1.03 -4.07 -4.85
N HIS A 24 1.32 -3.05 -5.66
CA HIS A 24 1.63 -1.74 -5.13
C HIS A 24 0.33 -1.02 -4.68
N PRO A 25 0.32 -0.34 -3.51
CA PRO A 25 -0.89 0.33 -3.02
C PRO A 25 -1.50 1.35 -3.97
N SER A 26 -0.68 1.98 -4.82
CA SER A 26 -1.18 2.93 -5.83
C SER A 26 -2.19 2.33 -6.81
N SER A 27 -2.20 1.01 -6.95
CA SER A 27 -3.13 0.29 -7.83
C SER A 27 -4.47 -0.02 -7.19
N LEU A 28 -4.64 0.25 -5.90
CA LEU A 28 -5.92 0.03 -5.22
C LEU A 28 -6.97 1.05 -5.66
N PRO A 29 -8.26 0.68 -5.60
CA PRO A 29 -9.36 1.63 -5.83
C PRO A 29 -9.25 2.83 -4.89
N SER A 30 -9.59 4.01 -5.39
CA SER A 30 -9.55 5.23 -4.59
C SER A 30 -10.36 6.34 -5.25
N HIS A 31 -10.84 7.28 -4.44
CA HIS A 31 -11.46 8.52 -4.88
C HIS A 31 -10.44 9.66 -5.08
N GLN A 32 -9.16 9.40 -4.86
CA GLN A 32 -8.07 10.38 -4.91
C GLN A 32 -7.20 10.29 -6.17
N GLY A 33 -7.61 9.51 -7.18
CA GLY A 33 -6.86 9.33 -8.42
C GLY A 33 -5.79 8.24 -8.37
N ILE A 34 -5.25 7.93 -7.20
CA ILE A 34 -4.36 6.78 -6.96
C ILE A 34 -4.80 6.07 -5.69
N GLY A 35 -4.40 4.81 -5.54
CA GLY A 35 -4.66 4.06 -4.31
C GLY A 35 -3.99 4.70 -3.10
N THR A 36 -4.62 4.56 -1.93
CA THR A 36 -4.14 5.06 -0.65
C THR A 36 -4.08 3.95 0.38
N LEU A 37 -3.45 4.23 1.52
CA LEU A 37 -3.41 3.31 2.67
C LEU A 37 -4.62 3.52 3.60
N GLY A 38 -5.79 3.77 3.01
CA GLY A 38 -7.05 3.96 3.75
C GLY A 38 -7.92 2.71 3.78
N ASP A 39 -9.23 2.90 3.76
CA ASP A 39 -10.21 1.82 3.89
C ASP A 39 -10.09 0.77 2.80
N GLU A 40 -9.80 1.18 1.56
CA GLU A 40 -9.64 0.24 0.45
C GLU A 40 -8.43 -0.69 0.63
N ALA A 41 -7.35 -0.18 1.24
CA ALA A 41 -6.20 -1.02 1.58
C ALA A 41 -6.56 -2.04 2.66
N LYS A 42 -7.37 -1.65 3.65
CA LYS A 42 -7.85 -2.56 4.69
C LYS A 42 -8.74 -3.65 4.10
N LEU A 43 -9.66 -3.30 3.21
CA LEU A 43 -10.51 -4.27 2.51
C LEU A 43 -9.69 -5.21 1.63
N PHE A 44 -8.65 -4.70 0.98
CA PHE A 44 -7.76 -5.52 0.16
C PHE A 44 -7.03 -6.59 0.97
N ILE A 45 -6.64 -6.29 2.21
CA ILE A 45 -5.94 -7.26 3.07
C ILE A 45 -6.79 -8.49 3.35
N ASP A 46 -8.11 -8.35 3.44
CA ASP A 46 -9.03 -9.45 3.71
C ASP A 46 -9.01 -10.51 2.59
N PHE A 47 -8.85 -10.09 1.35
CA PHE A 47 -8.83 -11.02 0.21
C PHE A 47 -7.66 -12.00 0.27
N PRO A 48 -6.39 -11.56 0.34
CA PRO A 48 -5.27 -12.50 0.42
C PRO A 48 -5.31 -13.35 1.69
N GLU A 49 -5.78 -12.83 2.82
CA GLU A 49 -5.95 -13.61 4.04
C GLU A 49 -6.91 -14.78 3.83
N GLN A 50 -8.08 -14.53 3.24
CA GLN A 50 -9.07 -15.57 2.94
C GLN A 50 -8.56 -16.58 1.92
N ALA A 51 -7.71 -16.17 1.00
CA ALA A 51 -7.11 -17.04 -0.02
C ALA A 51 -5.90 -17.82 0.48
N GLY A 52 -5.48 -17.64 1.74
CA GLY A 52 -4.35 -18.35 2.33
C GLY A 52 -2.98 -17.72 2.06
N PHE A 53 -2.92 -16.49 1.57
CA PHE A 53 -1.68 -15.74 1.43
C PHE A 53 -1.23 -15.20 2.79
N SER A 54 0.08 -15.26 3.03
CA SER A 54 0.68 -14.80 4.31
C SER A 54 1.32 -13.43 4.21
N PHE A 55 1.62 -12.96 2.99
CA PHE A 55 2.36 -11.71 2.78
C PHE A 55 1.73 -10.87 1.68
N TRP A 56 1.77 -9.57 1.90
CA TRP A 56 1.54 -8.58 0.87
C TRP A 56 2.88 -7.89 0.55
N GLN A 57 3.40 -8.15 -0.64
CA GLN A 57 4.64 -7.54 -1.10
C GLN A 57 4.33 -6.29 -1.91
N THR A 58 5.05 -5.22 -1.63
CA THR A 58 4.96 -3.96 -2.37
C THR A 58 6.34 -3.52 -2.83
N CYS A 59 6.39 -2.58 -3.78
CA CYS A 59 7.57 -1.77 -3.99
C CYS A 59 7.74 -0.79 -2.81
N PRO A 60 8.92 -0.20 -2.61
CA PRO A 60 9.10 0.81 -1.57
C PRO A 60 8.06 1.93 -1.67
N LEU A 61 7.53 2.37 -0.54
CA LEU A 61 6.41 3.33 -0.45
C LEU A 61 6.89 4.79 -0.39
N GLY A 62 8.12 5.06 -0.75
CA GLY A 62 8.71 6.40 -0.71
C GLY A 62 8.25 7.31 -1.85
N PRO A 63 8.60 8.60 -1.76
CA PRO A 63 8.36 9.54 -2.85
C PRO A 63 9.11 9.11 -4.11
N THR A 64 8.42 9.19 -5.25
CA THR A 64 8.99 8.81 -6.54
C THR A 64 9.74 9.98 -7.18
N GLY A 65 10.67 9.65 -8.09
CA GLY A 65 11.38 10.62 -8.88
C GLY A 65 10.71 10.91 -10.21
N PHE A 66 11.54 11.31 -11.17
CA PHE A 66 11.08 11.56 -12.52
C PHE A 66 10.41 10.32 -13.13
N GLY A 67 9.24 10.52 -13.74
CA GLY A 67 8.47 9.44 -14.34
C GLY A 67 7.59 8.64 -13.36
N ASP A 68 7.60 8.98 -12.08
CA ASP A 68 6.75 8.36 -11.02
C ASP A 68 6.84 6.84 -10.95
N SER A 69 7.99 6.26 -11.30
CA SER A 69 8.21 4.83 -11.20
C SER A 69 8.28 4.38 -9.73
N PRO A 70 7.47 3.40 -9.32
CA PRO A 70 7.52 2.88 -7.95
C PRO A 70 8.84 2.16 -7.62
N TYR A 71 9.63 1.84 -8.63
CA TYR A 71 10.95 1.22 -8.45
C TYR A 71 12.07 2.25 -8.23
N GLN A 72 11.79 3.54 -8.41
CA GLN A 72 12.78 4.62 -8.32
C GLN A 72 12.38 5.61 -7.23
N VAL A 73 12.50 5.17 -5.97
CA VAL A 73 12.24 6.03 -4.82
C VAL A 73 13.54 6.60 -4.28
N PHE A 74 13.49 7.85 -3.78
CA PHE A 74 14.67 8.51 -3.20
C PHE A 74 15.08 7.92 -1.86
N CYS A 75 14.13 7.43 -1.08
CA CYS A 75 14.38 6.85 0.22
C CYS A 75 13.40 5.73 0.49
N SER A 76 13.90 4.51 0.69
CA SER A 76 13.06 3.34 0.93
C SER A 76 12.38 3.34 2.30
N ASN A 77 12.86 4.16 3.25
CA ASN A 77 12.30 4.28 4.59
C ASN A 77 11.32 5.44 4.74
N ALA A 78 11.22 6.31 3.73
CA ALA A 78 10.28 7.43 3.75
C ALA A 78 8.92 7.01 3.18
N GLY A 79 7.84 7.57 3.73
CA GLY A 79 6.50 7.38 3.18
C GLY A 79 6.19 8.43 2.12
N ASN A 80 5.43 8.02 1.11
CA ASN A 80 4.93 8.94 0.08
C ASN A 80 3.62 9.57 0.58
N PRO A 81 3.54 10.91 0.68
CA PRO A 81 2.32 11.58 1.14
C PRO A 81 1.11 11.36 0.23
N TYR A 82 1.30 10.97 -1.04
CA TYR A 82 0.18 10.65 -1.93
C TYR A 82 -0.62 9.41 -1.51
N PHE A 83 -0.07 8.56 -0.65
CA PHE A 83 -0.78 7.38 -0.13
C PHE A 83 -1.60 7.68 1.13
N ILE A 84 -1.58 8.92 1.62
CA ILE A 84 -2.42 9.32 2.76
C ILE A 84 -3.87 9.41 2.29
N ASP A 85 -4.76 8.71 2.99
CA ASP A 85 -6.19 8.85 2.80
C ASP A 85 -6.66 10.13 3.53
N TRP A 86 -7.28 11.04 2.80
CA TRP A 86 -7.74 12.30 3.36
C TRP A 86 -9.06 12.21 4.12
N LYS A 87 -9.79 11.14 3.94
CA LYS A 87 -11.08 10.94 4.60
C LYS A 87 -10.98 10.96 6.13
N PRO A 88 -10.04 10.23 6.78
CA PRO A 88 -9.85 10.36 8.22
C PRO A 88 -9.47 11.77 8.66
N LEU A 89 -8.67 12.49 7.87
CA LEU A 89 -8.27 13.87 8.19
C LEU A 89 -9.47 14.82 8.18
N HIS A 90 -10.41 14.62 7.26
CA HIS A 90 -11.66 15.36 7.25
C HIS A 90 -12.53 15.03 8.47
N GLN A 91 -12.62 13.76 8.83
CA GLN A 91 -13.43 13.30 9.97
C GLN A 91 -12.96 13.89 11.31
N ILE A 92 -11.66 14.11 11.49
CA ILE A 92 -11.09 14.70 12.70
C ILE A 92 -10.98 16.23 12.64
N GLY A 93 -11.47 16.86 11.56
CA GLY A 93 -11.55 18.31 11.44
C GLY A 93 -10.30 19.02 10.93
N LEU A 94 -9.27 18.28 10.48
CA LEU A 94 -8.06 18.88 9.89
C LEU A 94 -8.27 19.38 8.47
N LEU A 95 -9.25 18.84 7.75
CA LEU A 95 -9.65 19.29 6.42
C LEU A 95 -11.13 19.66 6.43
N ASN A 96 -11.48 20.73 5.75
CA ASN A 96 -12.88 21.13 5.58
C ASN A 96 -13.41 20.75 4.19
N ASN A 97 -14.69 21.00 3.94
CA ASN A 97 -15.32 20.68 2.66
C ASN A 97 -14.72 21.46 1.49
N ILE A 98 -14.23 22.69 1.73
CA ILE A 98 -13.61 23.51 0.70
C ILE A 98 -12.28 22.89 0.26
N ASP A 99 -11.50 22.35 1.20
CA ASP A 99 -10.24 21.67 0.90
C ASP A 99 -10.46 20.42 0.04
N LEU A 100 -11.61 19.76 0.23
CA LEU A 100 -11.93 18.52 -0.49
C LEU A 100 -12.55 18.75 -1.87
N GLN A 101 -13.01 19.95 -2.19
CA GLN A 101 -13.65 20.23 -3.48
C GLN A 101 -12.80 19.86 -4.70
N PRO A 102 -11.50 20.17 -4.76
CA PRO A 102 -10.67 19.76 -5.88
C PRO A 102 -10.56 18.24 -6.02
N LEU A 103 -10.66 17.52 -4.92
CA LEU A 103 -10.54 16.06 -4.87
C LEU A 103 -11.77 15.36 -5.40
N GLN A 104 -12.95 15.91 -5.17
CA GLN A 104 -14.21 15.37 -5.66
C GLN A 104 -14.31 15.40 -7.19
N LYS A 105 -13.46 16.21 -7.84
CA LYS A 105 -13.36 16.28 -9.30
C LYS A 105 -12.43 15.24 -9.90
N LEU A 106 -11.64 14.55 -9.07
CA LEU A 106 -10.75 13.49 -9.56
C LEU A 106 -11.56 12.25 -9.94
N PRO A 107 -11.18 11.56 -11.02
CA PRO A 107 -11.84 10.33 -11.40
C PRO A 107 -11.68 9.28 -10.30
N SER A 108 -12.75 8.57 -10.02
CA SER A 108 -12.71 7.41 -9.14
C SER A 108 -11.90 6.31 -9.83
N ARG A 109 -11.00 5.66 -9.07
CA ARG A 109 -10.20 4.55 -9.54
C ARG A 109 -10.72 3.25 -8.95
N GLY A 110 -10.92 2.28 -9.80
CA GLY A 110 -11.38 0.95 -9.39
C GLY A 110 -12.56 0.46 -10.22
#